data_31cd306972cc0bc0b2b25b1fe45ca0c9
#
_entry.id   31cd306972cc0bc0b2b25b1fe45ca0c9
#
_cell.length_a   1.000
_cell.length_b   1.000
_cell.length_c   1.000
_cell.angle_alpha   90.00
_cell.angle_beta   90.00
_cell.angle_gamma   90.00
#
_symmetry.space_group_name_H-M   'P 1'
#
loop_
_entity.id
_entity.type
_entity.pdbx_description
1 polymer ?
#
loop_
_entity_poly.entity_id
_entity_poly.type
_entity_poly.pdbx_seq_one_letter_code
_entity_poly.pdbx_strand_id
1 'polypeptide(L)'
;MTVNYLEQPARPQAPVREAAFHQWTSHNDAVWTFFYRQQTGYLLRFPDMADFEVSADGRRVRGWPAHGAASSTVDHLYLNQVLPLALSRQGKLMLHGSAVDIHGHGVAFIGESGRGKSTLAASFATGGTRFLTDDGLHLEWVGGECQIIPSHPSIRLWEDSQEALIGNTAAVAPALVFTTKSRLLAGPGIPFCDQARPLRRIYFLGEGEASVPTIERLRPAEALICLARNSFLLDIEARDMLAQHFDDVSRLAQLPIYFSLDYPRSYDHLPQVREAIIRHACEQERHAP
;
A
#
# COMPACT_ATOMS: atom_id res chain seq x y z
N MET A 1 4.81 -2.74 17.65
CA MET A 1 3.59 -3.48 18.07
C MET A 1 3.13 -4.30 16.88
N THR A 2 2.84 -5.57 17.05
CA THR A 2 2.51 -6.52 15.98
C THR A 2 1.05 -6.89 16.06
N VAL A 3 0.42 -7.13 14.90
CA VAL A 3 -0.90 -7.75 14.83
C VAL A 3 -0.71 -9.26 15.00
N ASN A 4 -1.42 -9.86 15.94
CA ASN A 4 -1.45 -11.30 16.12
C ASN A 4 -2.51 -11.88 15.17
N TYR A 5 -2.08 -12.51 14.09
CA TYR A 5 -2.94 -13.18 13.12
C TYR A 5 -3.05 -14.67 13.43
N LEU A 6 -4.27 -15.18 13.42
CA LEU A 6 -4.56 -16.59 13.60
C LEU A 6 -5.54 -17.05 12.51
N GLU A 7 -5.05 -17.84 11.58
CA GLU A 7 -5.90 -18.51 10.61
C GLU A 7 -6.67 -19.64 11.30
N GLN A 8 -7.94 -19.73 10.99
CA GLN A 8 -8.90 -20.71 11.52
C GLN A 8 -9.26 -21.71 10.42
N PRO A 9 -9.80 -22.87 10.77
CA PRO A 9 -10.33 -23.81 9.78
C PRO A 9 -11.37 -23.17 8.86
N ALA A 10 -11.36 -23.55 7.58
CA ALA A 10 -12.33 -23.08 6.60
C ALA A 10 -13.77 -23.36 7.05
N ARG A 11 -14.66 -22.39 6.81
CA ARG A 11 -16.08 -22.51 7.17
C ARG A 11 -16.98 -21.83 6.13
N PRO A 12 -18.27 -22.23 6.04
CA PRO A 12 -19.27 -21.47 5.29
C PRO A 12 -19.42 -20.06 5.88
N GLN A 13 -19.62 -19.07 5.02
CA GLN A 13 -19.94 -17.70 5.44
C GLN A 13 -21.42 -17.63 5.85
N ALA A 14 -21.70 -17.67 7.16
CA ALA A 14 -23.06 -17.54 7.66
C ALA A 14 -23.64 -16.14 7.38
N PRO A 15 -24.97 -15.98 7.19
CA PRO A 15 -25.60 -14.68 7.06
C PRO A 15 -25.28 -13.77 8.27
N VAL A 16 -24.91 -12.52 8.01
CA VAL A 16 -24.73 -11.49 9.04
C VAL A 16 -26.06 -10.77 9.22
N ARG A 17 -26.52 -10.62 10.46
CA ARG A 17 -27.81 -9.99 10.76
C ARG A 17 -27.74 -8.47 10.75
N GLU A 18 -26.59 -7.93 11.14
CA GLU A 18 -26.32 -6.50 11.19
C GLU A 18 -26.12 -5.96 9.77
N ALA A 19 -26.53 -4.70 9.55
CA ALA A 19 -26.20 -4.00 8.33
C ALA A 19 -24.70 -3.66 8.28
N ALA A 20 -24.07 -3.80 7.11
CA ALA A 20 -22.72 -3.32 6.91
C ALA A 20 -22.68 -1.77 7.07
N PHE A 21 -21.76 -1.25 7.88
CA PHE A 21 -21.60 0.20 8.02
C PHE A 21 -20.77 0.81 6.90
N HIS A 22 -19.99 -0.01 6.20
CA HIS A 22 -19.16 0.39 5.08
C HIS A 22 -18.99 -0.78 4.11
N GLN A 23 -18.69 -0.47 2.84
CA GLN A 23 -18.40 -1.47 1.82
C GLN A 23 -17.39 -0.92 0.81
N TRP A 24 -16.59 -1.82 0.25
CA TRP A 24 -15.76 -1.51 -0.90
C TRP A 24 -16.37 -2.07 -2.16
N THR A 25 -16.37 -1.26 -3.21
CA THR A 25 -16.85 -1.61 -4.55
C THR A 25 -15.70 -1.64 -5.55
N SER A 26 -15.80 -2.51 -6.53
CA SER A 26 -14.91 -2.52 -7.69
C SER A 26 -15.35 -1.49 -8.74
N HIS A 27 -14.56 -1.30 -9.78
CA HIS A 27 -14.86 -0.36 -10.87
C HIS A 27 -16.19 -0.64 -11.60
N ASN A 28 -16.74 -1.84 -11.49
CA ASN A 28 -18.04 -2.25 -12.05
C ASN A 28 -19.15 -2.28 -11.00
N ASP A 29 -19.03 -1.53 -9.91
CA ASP A 29 -19.97 -1.40 -8.79
C ASP A 29 -20.26 -2.71 -8.03
N ALA A 30 -19.55 -3.80 -8.31
CA ALA A 30 -19.68 -5.02 -7.53
C ALA A 30 -19.03 -4.86 -6.15
N VAL A 31 -19.79 -5.15 -5.10
CA VAL A 31 -19.26 -5.11 -3.72
C VAL A 31 -18.36 -6.32 -3.52
N TRP A 32 -17.12 -6.06 -3.11
CA TRP A 32 -16.14 -7.11 -2.88
C TRP A 32 -15.69 -7.22 -1.41
N THR A 33 -16.05 -6.25 -0.56
CA THR A 33 -15.80 -6.31 0.89
C THR A 33 -16.94 -5.61 1.64
N PHE A 34 -17.44 -6.26 2.69
CA PHE A 34 -18.40 -5.70 3.63
C PHE A 34 -17.74 -5.53 5.00
N PHE A 35 -18.03 -4.42 5.68
CA PHE A 35 -17.54 -4.08 7.00
C PHE A 35 -18.70 -4.05 8.00
N TYR A 36 -18.60 -4.84 9.07
CA TYR A 36 -19.60 -4.92 10.13
C TYR A 36 -18.96 -4.57 11.46
N ARG A 37 -19.67 -3.81 12.30
CA ARG A 37 -19.31 -3.66 13.70
C ARG A 37 -19.87 -4.82 14.51
N GLN A 38 -19.04 -5.35 15.41
CA GLN A 38 -19.42 -6.41 16.35
C GLN A 38 -19.14 -5.93 17.77
N GLN A 39 -19.69 -6.61 18.78
CA GLN A 39 -19.50 -6.26 20.20
C GLN A 39 -18.02 -6.20 20.61
N THR A 40 -17.17 -7.03 20.01
CA THR A 40 -15.73 -7.16 20.35
C THR A 40 -14.79 -6.59 19.31
N GLY A 41 -15.31 -5.92 18.27
CA GLY A 41 -14.51 -5.37 17.18
C GLY A 41 -15.23 -5.29 15.85
N TYR A 42 -14.65 -5.82 14.82
CA TYR A 42 -15.11 -5.71 13.44
C TYR A 42 -15.09 -7.06 12.73
N LEU A 43 -16.02 -7.25 11.83
CA LEU A 43 -15.97 -8.33 10.84
C LEU A 43 -15.80 -7.72 9.44
N LEU A 44 -14.73 -8.13 8.75
CA LEU A 44 -14.50 -7.84 7.34
C LEU A 44 -14.82 -9.10 6.55
N ARG A 45 -15.84 -9.03 5.72
CA ARG A 45 -16.26 -10.14 4.86
C ARG A 45 -15.86 -9.90 3.43
N PHE A 46 -15.08 -10.80 2.89
CA PHE A 46 -14.78 -10.94 1.46
C PHE A 46 -15.63 -12.10 0.92
N PRO A 47 -16.72 -11.83 0.19
CA PRO A 47 -17.66 -12.87 -0.27
C PRO A 47 -16.94 -14.00 -0.99
N ASP A 48 -17.30 -15.24 -0.65
CA ASP A 48 -16.77 -16.49 -1.21
C ASP A 48 -15.24 -16.69 -1.04
N MET A 49 -14.57 -15.79 -0.34
CA MET A 49 -13.12 -15.85 -0.11
C MET A 49 -12.74 -16.05 1.36
N ALA A 50 -13.11 -15.12 2.23
CA ALA A 50 -12.78 -15.20 3.66
C ALA A 50 -13.59 -14.23 4.53
N ASP A 51 -13.70 -14.55 5.81
CA ASP A 51 -14.12 -13.66 6.88
C ASP A 51 -12.91 -13.35 7.77
N PHE A 52 -12.74 -12.07 8.16
CA PHE A 52 -11.73 -11.66 9.13
C PHE A 52 -12.37 -10.91 10.28
N GLU A 53 -12.18 -11.40 11.50
CA GLU A 53 -12.53 -10.67 12.70
C GLU A 53 -11.32 -9.89 13.21
N VAL A 54 -11.48 -8.59 13.36
CA VAL A 54 -10.46 -7.66 13.90
C VAL A 54 -10.93 -7.19 15.26
N SER A 55 -10.09 -7.36 16.29
CA SER A 55 -10.41 -6.86 17.65
C SER A 55 -10.58 -5.35 17.66
N ALA A 56 -11.35 -4.83 18.64
CA ALA A 56 -11.63 -3.40 18.78
C ALA A 56 -10.37 -2.54 18.87
N ASP A 57 -9.27 -3.08 19.36
CA ASP A 57 -7.95 -2.42 19.45
C ASP A 57 -7.03 -2.67 18.23
N GLY A 58 -7.48 -3.43 17.22
CA GLY A 58 -6.72 -3.76 16.03
C GLY A 58 -5.54 -4.71 16.24
N ARG A 59 -5.35 -5.29 17.44
CA ARG A 59 -4.15 -6.09 17.78
C ARG A 59 -4.28 -7.56 17.47
N ARG A 60 -5.50 -8.06 17.30
CA ARG A 60 -5.78 -9.47 16.98
C ARG A 60 -6.65 -9.56 15.75
N VAL A 61 -6.26 -10.46 14.86
CA VAL A 61 -7.03 -10.80 13.67
C VAL A 61 -7.22 -12.31 13.63
N ARG A 62 -8.45 -12.76 13.44
CA ARG A 62 -8.77 -14.16 13.14
C ARG A 62 -9.34 -14.23 11.73
N GLY A 63 -8.80 -15.11 10.89
CA GLY A 63 -9.25 -15.28 9.51
C GLY A 63 -9.85 -16.66 9.30
N TRP A 64 -11.04 -16.75 8.71
CA TRP A 64 -11.68 -17.99 8.29
C TRP A 64 -11.78 -18.02 6.77
N PRO A 65 -11.00 -18.89 6.10
CA PRO A 65 -11.21 -19.16 4.68
C PRO A 65 -12.65 -19.62 4.40
N ALA A 66 -13.25 -19.19 3.30
CA ALA A 66 -14.45 -19.82 2.78
C ALA A 66 -14.10 -21.20 2.22
N HIS A 67 -15.09 -22.11 2.12
CA HIS A 67 -14.84 -23.43 1.53
C HIS A 67 -14.36 -23.31 0.08
N GLY A 68 -13.24 -23.92 -0.23
CA GLY A 68 -12.62 -23.88 -1.57
C GLY A 68 -11.76 -22.63 -1.86
N ALA A 69 -11.67 -21.69 -0.91
CA ALA A 69 -10.78 -20.55 -1.08
C ALA A 69 -9.30 -21.00 -1.03
N ALA A 70 -8.50 -20.53 -1.98
CA ALA A 70 -7.06 -20.81 -1.99
C ALA A 70 -6.37 -20.08 -0.83
N SER A 71 -5.43 -20.75 -0.15
CA SER A 71 -4.65 -20.16 0.94
C SER A 71 -3.93 -18.88 0.49
N SER A 72 -3.37 -18.86 -0.71
CA SER A 72 -2.73 -17.66 -1.29
C SER A 72 -3.67 -16.46 -1.39
N THR A 73 -4.97 -16.69 -1.62
CA THR A 73 -6.01 -15.65 -1.63
C THR A 73 -6.21 -15.07 -0.24
N VAL A 74 -6.33 -15.95 0.76
CA VAL A 74 -6.54 -15.56 2.16
C VAL A 74 -5.34 -14.77 2.70
N ASP A 75 -4.14 -15.26 2.46
CA ASP A 75 -2.88 -14.59 2.79
C ASP A 75 -2.82 -13.19 2.16
N HIS A 76 -3.20 -13.10 0.89
CA HIS A 76 -3.23 -11.84 0.18
C HIS A 76 -4.21 -10.84 0.81
N LEU A 77 -5.45 -11.27 1.07
CA LEU A 77 -6.46 -10.43 1.71
C LEU A 77 -5.99 -9.95 3.08
N TYR A 78 -5.40 -10.85 3.86
CA TYR A 78 -4.84 -10.50 5.15
C TYR A 78 -3.74 -9.44 5.01
N LEU A 79 -2.69 -9.71 4.24
CA LEU A 79 -1.49 -8.87 4.19
C LEU A 79 -1.74 -7.49 3.58
N ASN A 80 -2.59 -7.41 2.54
CA ASN A 80 -2.73 -6.18 1.76
C ASN A 80 -4.01 -5.39 2.05
N GLN A 81 -4.98 -5.98 2.75
CA GLN A 81 -6.26 -5.32 3.06
C GLN A 81 -6.50 -5.26 4.56
N VAL A 82 -6.47 -6.40 5.23
CA VAL A 82 -6.86 -6.49 6.64
C VAL A 82 -5.78 -5.96 7.58
N LEU A 83 -4.52 -6.31 7.34
CA LEU A 83 -3.40 -5.87 8.18
C LEU A 83 -3.23 -4.34 8.19
N PRO A 84 -3.25 -3.61 7.05
CA PRO A 84 -3.23 -2.15 7.07
C PRO A 84 -4.39 -1.53 7.83
N LEU A 85 -5.61 -2.09 7.71
CA LEU A 85 -6.79 -1.64 8.46
C LEU A 85 -6.66 -1.93 9.96
N ALA A 86 -6.15 -3.08 10.35
CA ALA A 86 -5.90 -3.41 11.76
C ALA A 86 -4.84 -2.49 12.37
N LEU A 87 -3.78 -2.15 11.63
CA LEU A 87 -2.75 -1.20 12.04
C LEU A 87 -3.31 0.23 12.14
N SER A 88 -4.16 0.65 11.22
CA SER A 88 -4.83 1.95 11.31
C SER A 88 -5.67 2.04 12.59
N ARG A 89 -6.32 0.93 13.01
CA ARG A 89 -7.07 0.88 14.27
C ARG A 89 -6.18 1.01 15.50
N GLN A 90 -4.88 0.70 15.39
CA GLN A 90 -3.88 0.96 16.44
C GLN A 90 -3.33 2.41 16.41
N GLY A 91 -3.87 3.29 15.58
CA GLY A 91 -3.38 4.65 15.37
C GLY A 91 -2.11 4.72 14.52
N LYS A 92 -1.80 3.68 13.72
CA LYS A 92 -0.68 3.72 12.77
C LYS A 92 -1.10 4.42 11.48
N LEU A 93 -0.22 5.27 10.95
CA LEU A 93 -0.49 5.94 9.68
C LEU A 93 -0.19 4.99 8.53
N MET A 94 -1.25 4.47 7.93
CA MET A 94 -1.21 3.52 6.84
C MET A 94 -1.75 4.15 5.56
N LEU A 95 -0.94 4.15 4.50
CA LEU A 95 -1.32 4.70 3.19
C LEU A 95 -1.26 3.61 2.12
N HIS A 96 -2.06 3.75 1.07
CA HIS A 96 -1.98 2.89 -0.11
C HIS A 96 -0.87 3.36 -1.03
N GLY A 97 0.27 2.70 -0.98
CA GLY A 97 1.47 3.10 -1.70
C GLY A 97 2.55 2.03 -1.73
N SER A 98 3.55 2.27 -2.57
CA SER A 98 4.77 1.48 -2.66
C SER A 98 5.96 2.35 -2.28
N ALA A 99 7.08 1.74 -1.84
CA ALA A 99 8.28 2.50 -1.51
C ALA A 99 9.57 1.74 -1.81
N VAL A 100 10.62 2.51 -2.10
CA VAL A 100 11.98 2.03 -2.39
C VAL A 100 13.01 2.73 -1.52
N ASP A 101 14.18 2.10 -1.35
CA ASP A 101 15.34 2.65 -0.63
C ASP A 101 16.31 3.28 -1.63
N ILE A 102 16.34 4.59 -1.74
CA ILE A 102 17.32 5.32 -2.55
C ILE A 102 18.40 5.90 -1.62
N HIS A 103 19.60 5.34 -1.69
CA HIS A 103 20.76 5.77 -0.90
C HIS A 103 20.49 5.87 0.61
N GLY A 104 19.76 4.91 1.18
CA GLY A 104 19.45 4.88 2.61
C GLY A 104 18.23 5.70 3.03
N HIS A 105 17.51 6.29 2.07
CA HIS A 105 16.29 7.05 2.30
C HIS A 105 15.09 6.41 1.62
N GLY A 106 13.94 6.47 2.28
CA GLY A 106 12.69 5.98 1.73
C GLY A 106 12.07 6.98 0.75
N VAL A 107 11.74 6.50 -0.44
CA VAL A 107 11.00 7.25 -1.46
C VAL A 107 9.73 6.50 -1.76
N ALA A 108 8.59 7.16 -1.57
CA ALA A 108 7.26 6.55 -1.69
C ALA A 108 6.53 7.01 -2.96
N PHE A 109 5.73 6.09 -3.51
CA PHE A 109 4.84 6.29 -4.65
C PHE A 109 3.40 6.07 -4.20
N ILE A 110 2.55 7.07 -4.33
CA ILE A 110 1.14 7.05 -3.92
C ILE A 110 0.28 7.44 -5.13
N GLY A 111 -0.95 6.97 -5.16
CA GLY A 111 -1.91 7.28 -6.22
C GLY A 111 -3.00 6.24 -6.34
N GLU A 112 -3.99 6.48 -7.17
CA GLU A 112 -5.11 5.58 -7.40
C GLU A 112 -4.66 4.20 -7.91
N SER A 113 -5.55 3.23 -7.83
CA SER A 113 -5.31 1.90 -8.41
C SER A 113 -5.07 2.02 -9.92
N GLY A 114 -4.10 1.27 -10.45
CA GLY A 114 -3.76 1.33 -11.89
C GLY A 114 -2.76 2.43 -12.27
N ARG A 115 -2.41 3.36 -11.39
CA ARG A 115 -1.43 4.44 -11.69
C ARG A 115 0.03 3.98 -11.74
N GLY A 116 0.32 2.69 -11.60
CA GLY A 116 1.67 2.13 -11.80
C GLY A 116 2.59 2.16 -10.57
N LYS A 117 2.08 2.32 -9.34
CA LYS A 117 2.88 2.30 -8.10
C LYS A 117 3.76 1.05 -7.99
N SER A 118 3.15 -0.12 -8.05
CA SER A 118 3.84 -1.42 -7.96
C SER A 118 4.78 -1.65 -9.14
N THR A 119 4.38 -1.25 -10.36
CA THR A 119 5.21 -1.34 -11.56
C THR A 119 6.48 -0.50 -11.43
N LEU A 120 6.34 0.72 -10.86
CA LEU A 120 7.48 1.60 -10.65
C LEU A 120 8.41 1.04 -9.56
N ALA A 121 7.87 0.56 -8.43
CA ALA A 121 8.66 -0.10 -7.39
C ALA A 121 9.39 -1.34 -7.91
N ALA A 122 8.73 -2.17 -8.72
CA ALA A 122 9.33 -3.32 -9.35
C ALA A 122 10.42 -2.93 -10.35
N SER A 123 10.21 -1.87 -11.14
CA SER A 123 11.22 -1.33 -12.04
C SER A 123 12.49 -0.88 -11.29
N PHE A 124 12.34 -0.27 -10.11
CA PHE A 124 13.47 0.03 -9.24
C PHE A 124 14.15 -1.24 -8.74
N ALA A 125 13.37 -2.23 -8.28
CA ALA A 125 13.90 -3.48 -7.75
C ALA A 125 14.67 -4.28 -8.81
N THR A 126 14.14 -4.41 -10.02
CA THR A 126 14.85 -5.05 -11.15
C THR A 126 16.09 -4.28 -11.59
N GLY A 127 16.13 -2.97 -11.35
CA GLY A 127 17.31 -2.11 -11.52
C GLY A 127 18.32 -2.17 -10.37
N GLY A 128 18.14 -3.09 -9.39
CA GLY A 128 19.06 -3.28 -8.26
C GLY A 128 18.80 -2.40 -7.03
N THR A 129 17.78 -1.54 -7.04
CA THR A 129 17.38 -0.73 -5.89
C THR A 129 16.49 -1.56 -4.96
N ARG A 130 16.76 -1.54 -3.65
CA ARG A 130 15.94 -2.29 -2.69
C ARG A 130 14.56 -1.68 -2.57
N PHE A 131 13.49 -2.49 -2.59
CA PHE A 131 12.15 -2.01 -2.24
C PHE A 131 11.88 -2.19 -0.73
N LEU A 132 10.99 -1.39 -0.16
CA LEU A 132 10.60 -1.38 1.26
C LEU A 132 9.21 -1.97 1.47
N THR A 133 8.29 -1.64 0.58
CA THR A 133 6.89 -2.07 0.69
C THR A 133 6.19 -1.96 -0.65
N ASP A 134 5.11 -2.73 -0.79
CA ASP A 134 4.10 -2.56 -1.85
C ASP A 134 2.70 -2.71 -1.26
N ASP A 135 1.71 -1.99 -1.82
CA ASP A 135 0.32 -1.87 -1.39
C ASP A 135 0.10 -1.18 -0.02
N GLY A 136 0.85 -1.54 1.04
CA GLY A 136 0.68 -0.99 2.39
C GLY A 136 1.90 -0.19 2.85
N LEU A 137 1.85 1.13 2.74
CA LEU A 137 2.89 2.05 3.19
C LEU A 137 2.65 2.45 4.64
N HIS A 138 3.45 1.89 5.56
CA HIS A 138 3.43 2.22 6.98
C HIS A 138 4.41 3.37 7.28
N LEU A 139 3.89 4.47 7.79
CA LEU A 139 4.69 5.62 8.24
C LEU A 139 4.67 5.73 9.76
N GLU A 140 5.82 5.95 10.36
CA GLU A 140 5.96 6.10 11.80
C GLU A 140 6.93 7.24 12.15
N TRP A 141 6.58 8.03 13.17
CA TRP A 141 7.45 9.06 13.72
C TRP A 141 8.39 8.45 14.76
N VAL A 142 9.69 8.51 14.50
CA VAL A 142 10.74 8.03 15.40
C VAL A 142 11.74 9.14 15.64
N GLY A 143 11.92 9.58 16.88
CA GLY A 143 12.87 10.63 17.21
C GLY A 143 12.61 11.98 16.54
N GLY A 144 11.38 12.28 16.13
CA GLY A 144 11.00 13.49 15.41
C GLY A 144 11.11 13.40 13.89
N GLU A 145 11.60 12.31 13.34
CA GLU A 145 11.72 12.03 11.92
C GLU A 145 10.67 11.02 11.47
N CYS A 146 10.05 11.26 10.31
CA CYS A 146 9.11 10.32 9.71
C CYS A 146 9.88 9.22 8.98
N GLN A 147 9.57 7.96 9.28
CA GLN A 147 10.20 6.78 8.68
C GLN A 147 9.19 5.91 7.96
N ILE A 148 9.65 5.26 6.89
CA ILE A 148 8.93 4.15 6.26
C ILE A 148 9.33 2.86 6.97
N ILE A 149 8.34 2.15 7.48
CA ILE A 149 8.51 0.83 8.08
C ILE A 149 8.30 -0.22 6.99
N PRO A 150 9.29 -1.10 6.74
CA PRO A 150 9.15 -2.15 5.74
C PRO A 150 7.97 -3.08 6.03
N SER A 151 7.32 -3.56 4.99
CA SER A 151 6.27 -4.56 5.08
C SER A 151 6.81 -5.97 4.72
N HIS A 152 6.00 -6.80 4.10
CA HIS A 152 6.45 -8.12 3.66
C HIS A 152 7.19 -8.05 2.31
N PRO A 153 8.13 -8.99 2.05
CA PRO A 153 9.05 -8.93 0.92
C PRO A 153 8.41 -9.43 -0.39
N SER A 154 7.39 -8.74 -0.88
CA SER A 154 6.78 -9.03 -2.18
C SER A 154 6.18 -7.79 -2.83
N ILE A 155 6.18 -7.78 -4.17
CA ILE A 155 5.55 -6.75 -5.00
C ILE A 155 4.45 -7.42 -5.84
N ARG A 156 3.33 -6.73 -6.06
CA ARG A 156 2.22 -7.23 -6.88
C ARG A 156 2.23 -6.59 -8.25
N LEU A 157 2.29 -7.41 -9.28
CA LEU A 157 2.34 -6.97 -10.67
C LEU A 157 1.19 -7.58 -11.48
N TRP A 158 0.65 -6.79 -12.40
CA TRP A 158 -0.13 -7.30 -13.50
C TRP A 158 0.76 -8.16 -14.41
N GLU A 159 0.16 -9.08 -15.14
CA GLU A 159 0.88 -10.02 -16.02
C GLU A 159 1.76 -9.31 -17.05
N ASP A 160 1.23 -8.26 -17.68
CA ASP A 160 1.96 -7.41 -18.63
C ASP A 160 3.18 -6.72 -18.00
N SER A 161 3.03 -6.22 -16.75
CA SER A 161 4.15 -5.62 -16.00
C SER A 161 5.19 -6.67 -15.61
N GLN A 162 4.76 -7.88 -15.28
CA GLN A 162 5.65 -8.98 -14.96
C GLN A 162 6.46 -9.40 -16.21
N GLU A 163 5.79 -9.62 -17.35
CA GLU A 163 6.48 -9.94 -18.60
C GLU A 163 7.49 -8.89 -18.99
N ALA A 164 7.11 -7.61 -18.95
CA ALA A 164 7.96 -6.51 -19.37
C ALA A 164 9.19 -6.29 -18.49
N LEU A 165 9.06 -6.49 -17.15
CA LEU A 165 10.12 -6.16 -16.20
C LEU A 165 11.00 -7.35 -15.82
N ILE A 166 10.50 -8.57 -15.89
CA ILE A 166 11.14 -9.74 -15.26
C ILE A 166 11.32 -10.88 -16.25
N GLY A 167 10.43 -11.02 -17.23
CA GLY A 167 10.38 -12.22 -18.05
C GLY A 167 10.20 -13.49 -17.20
N ASN A 168 10.88 -14.58 -17.57
CA ASN A 168 10.75 -15.88 -16.87
C ASN A 168 11.81 -16.12 -15.78
N THR A 169 12.52 -15.09 -15.30
CA THR A 169 13.75 -15.28 -14.51
C THR A 169 13.59 -15.16 -12.99
N ALA A 170 12.45 -14.73 -12.48
CA ALA A 170 12.24 -14.52 -11.03
C ALA A 170 11.23 -15.51 -10.41
N ALA A 171 11.37 -15.75 -9.10
CA ALA A 171 10.41 -16.55 -8.34
C ALA A 171 9.07 -15.81 -8.24
N VAL A 172 8.06 -16.36 -8.88
CA VAL A 172 6.69 -15.85 -8.88
C VAL A 172 5.81 -16.78 -8.03
N ALA A 173 5.10 -16.24 -7.06
CA ALA A 173 4.10 -16.99 -6.33
C ALA A 173 2.87 -17.26 -7.21
N PRO A 174 2.10 -18.33 -6.97
CA PRO A 174 0.92 -18.66 -7.76
C PRO A 174 -0.04 -17.48 -7.89
N ALA A 175 -0.64 -17.33 -9.07
CA ALA A 175 -1.68 -16.32 -9.32
C ALA A 175 -2.88 -16.51 -8.39
N LEU A 176 -3.50 -15.41 -7.99
CA LEU A 176 -4.68 -15.42 -7.12
C LEU A 176 -5.94 -15.64 -7.96
N VAL A 177 -6.90 -16.39 -7.43
CA VAL A 177 -8.14 -16.76 -8.13
C VAL A 177 -9.00 -15.54 -8.52
N PHE A 178 -8.89 -14.42 -7.79
CA PHE A 178 -9.74 -13.24 -7.99
C PHE A 178 -9.00 -12.02 -8.61
N THR A 179 -7.73 -12.16 -8.95
CA THR A 179 -6.93 -11.10 -9.60
C THR A 179 -5.89 -11.71 -10.51
N THR A 180 -5.67 -11.08 -11.65
CA THR A 180 -4.60 -11.44 -12.60
C THR A 180 -3.23 -10.93 -12.18
N LYS A 181 -3.13 -10.29 -11.00
CA LYS A 181 -1.84 -9.87 -10.44
C LYS A 181 -1.10 -11.04 -9.82
N SER A 182 0.15 -11.22 -10.24
CA SER A 182 1.10 -12.16 -9.64
C SER A 182 1.86 -11.50 -8.48
N ARG A 183 2.35 -12.31 -7.54
CA ARG A 183 3.25 -11.86 -6.47
C ARG A 183 4.69 -12.17 -6.85
N LEU A 184 5.46 -11.11 -7.02
CA LEU A 184 6.91 -11.19 -7.18
C LEU A 184 7.56 -11.22 -5.80
N LEU A 185 8.22 -12.32 -5.46
CA LEU A 185 8.88 -12.46 -4.17
C LEU A 185 10.28 -11.84 -4.21
N ALA A 186 10.70 -11.25 -3.09
CA ALA A 186 12.07 -10.81 -2.92
C ALA A 186 13.04 -12.02 -3.05
N GLY A 187 14.17 -11.77 -3.66
CA GLY A 187 15.18 -12.79 -3.93
C GLY A 187 16.30 -12.26 -4.82
N PRO A 188 17.11 -13.14 -5.41
CA PRO A 188 18.12 -12.76 -6.37
C PRO A 188 17.49 -11.94 -7.52
N GLY A 189 17.97 -10.71 -7.74
CA GLY A 189 17.44 -9.79 -8.75
C GLY A 189 16.25 -8.91 -8.31
N ILE A 190 15.64 -9.18 -7.14
CA ILE A 190 14.55 -8.37 -6.56
C ILE A 190 14.89 -8.07 -5.09
N PRO A 191 15.83 -7.14 -4.84
CA PRO A 191 16.33 -6.90 -3.49
C PRO A 191 15.32 -6.18 -2.61
N PHE A 192 15.18 -6.63 -1.36
CA PHE A 192 14.31 -6.05 -0.34
C PHE A 192 15.13 -5.37 0.76
N CYS A 193 14.61 -4.30 1.32
CA CYS A 193 15.14 -3.63 2.50
C CYS A 193 14.24 -3.91 3.70
N ASP A 194 14.76 -4.64 4.68
CA ASP A 194 14.08 -5.02 5.93
C ASP A 194 14.28 -4.00 7.07
N GLN A 195 14.97 -2.91 6.79
CA GLN A 195 15.24 -1.84 7.76
C GLN A 195 14.39 -0.61 7.47
N ALA A 196 13.89 0.04 8.52
CA ALA A 196 13.21 1.32 8.41
C ALA A 196 14.13 2.37 7.75
N ARG A 197 13.53 3.25 6.96
CA ARG A 197 14.24 4.33 6.26
C ARG A 197 13.58 5.67 6.49
N PRO A 198 14.37 6.73 6.75
CA PRO A 198 13.87 8.09 6.77
C PRO A 198 13.12 8.42 5.50
N LEU A 199 11.90 8.95 5.64
CA LEU A 199 11.07 9.34 4.50
C LEU A 199 11.64 10.61 3.87
N ARG A 200 12.10 10.52 2.62
CA ARG A 200 12.73 11.63 1.90
C ARG A 200 11.81 12.33 0.93
N ARG A 201 10.99 11.57 0.18
CA ARG A 201 10.08 12.09 -0.86
C ARG A 201 8.83 11.23 -0.95
N ILE A 202 7.72 11.88 -1.26
CA ILE A 202 6.49 11.22 -1.69
C ILE A 202 6.12 11.77 -3.07
N TYR A 203 5.96 10.87 -4.03
CA TYR A 203 5.47 11.18 -5.37
C TYR A 203 4.03 10.69 -5.54
N PHE A 204 3.11 11.60 -5.85
CA PHE A 204 1.76 11.26 -6.25
C PHE A 204 1.74 11.06 -7.76
N LEU A 205 1.38 9.86 -8.19
CA LEU A 205 1.44 9.46 -9.60
C LEU A 205 0.25 10.05 -10.38
N GLY A 206 0.54 10.74 -11.46
CA GLY A 206 -0.41 11.33 -12.38
C GLY A 206 -1.11 10.31 -13.29
N GLU A 207 -1.68 10.77 -14.39
CA GLU A 207 -2.49 9.97 -15.32
C GLU A 207 -1.69 9.32 -16.44
N GLY A 208 -0.47 9.78 -16.67
CA GLY A 208 0.38 9.30 -17.76
C GLY A 208 0.24 10.12 -19.05
N GLU A 209 -0.15 11.37 -18.90
CA GLU A 209 -0.34 12.27 -20.03
C GLU A 209 0.95 13.00 -20.45
N ALA A 210 1.92 13.08 -19.53
CA ALA A 210 3.20 13.70 -19.82
C ALA A 210 4.03 12.88 -20.81
N SER A 211 4.65 13.55 -21.78
CA SER A 211 5.53 12.92 -22.78
C SER A 211 6.95 12.63 -22.26
N VAL A 212 7.33 13.25 -21.16
CA VAL A 212 8.59 13.05 -20.43
C VAL A 212 8.32 13.04 -18.91
N PRO A 213 9.20 12.46 -18.09
CA PRO A 213 9.03 12.51 -16.64
C PRO A 213 8.98 13.95 -16.14
N THR A 214 7.84 14.35 -15.60
CA THR A 214 7.56 15.69 -15.07
C THR A 214 7.32 15.60 -13.58
N ILE A 215 8.07 16.36 -12.80
CA ILE A 215 7.99 16.40 -11.33
C ILE A 215 7.71 17.84 -10.91
N GLU A 216 6.59 18.03 -10.20
CA GLU A 216 6.17 19.35 -9.72
C GLU A 216 5.91 19.30 -8.22
N ARG A 217 6.30 20.35 -7.50
CA ARG A 217 6.08 20.42 -6.06
C ARG A 217 4.61 20.66 -5.75
N LEU A 218 4.06 19.91 -4.79
CA LEU A 218 2.72 20.12 -4.28
C LEU A 218 2.72 21.05 -3.07
N ARG A 219 1.68 21.87 -2.98
CA ARG A 219 1.40 22.67 -1.79
C ARG A 219 0.91 21.77 -0.65
N PRO A 220 1.11 22.16 0.62
CA PRO A 220 0.67 21.37 1.78
C PRO A 220 -0.82 20.98 1.74
N ALA A 221 -1.70 21.87 1.28
CA ALA A 221 -3.12 21.58 1.17
C ALA A 221 -3.44 20.50 0.12
N GLU A 222 -2.72 20.49 -1.00
CA GLU A 222 -2.86 19.46 -2.05
C GLU A 222 -2.33 18.12 -1.54
N ALA A 223 -1.17 18.13 -0.87
CA ALA A 223 -0.59 16.96 -0.25
C ALA A 223 -1.54 16.34 0.81
N LEU A 224 -2.16 17.17 1.66
CA LEU A 224 -3.14 16.75 2.66
C LEU A 224 -4.31 15.98 2.02
N ILE A 225 -4.89 16.52 0.95
CA ILE A 225 -6.01 15.89 0.24
C ILE A 225 -5.56 14.55 -0.36
N CYS A 226 -4.39 14.52 -1.01
CA CYS A 226 -3.86 13.30 -1.61
C CYS A 226 -3.55 12.22 -0.56
N LEU A 227 -2.96 12.58 0.58
CA LEU A 227 -2.69 11.66 1.68
C LEU A 227 -3.99 11.10 2.25
N ALA A 228 -4.97 11.95 2.55
CA ALA A 228 -6.26 11.53 3.10
C ALA A 228 -7.00 10.56 2.18
N ARG A 229 -7.02 10.80 0.86
CA ARG A 229 -7.66 9.92 -0.13
C ARG A 229 -7.00 8.54 -0.23
N ASN A 230 -5.72 8.44 0.11
CA ASN A 230 -4.97 7.19 0.02
C ASN A 230 -4.72 6.54 1.39
N SER A 231 -5.44 6.94 2.43
CA SER A 231 -5.32 6.41 3.78
C SER A 231 -6.14 5.13 3.97
N PHE A 232 -5.57 4.16 4.70
CA PHE A 232 -6.35 3.05 5.23
C PHE A 232 -6.99 3.44 6.54
N LEU A 233 -8.31 3.36 6.61
CA LEU A 233 -9.11 3.58 7.82
C LEU A 233 -10.12 2.45 7.98
N LEU A 234 -10.06 1.73 9.11
CA LEU A 234 -10.98 0.62 9.37
C LEU A 234 -12.39 1.11 9.65
N ASP A 235 -12.53 2.17 10.44
CA ASP A 235 -13.82 2.73 10.82
C ASP A 235 -13.87 4.23 10.52
N ILE A 236 -14.48 4.56 9.38
CA ILE A 236 -14.62 5.94 8.89
C ILE A 236 -15.66 6.76 9.66
N GLU A 237 -16.36 6.19 10.63
CA GLU A 237 -17.34 6.88 11.48
C GLU A 237 -16.85 7.02 12.92
N ALA A 238 -15.72 6.41 13.29
CA ALA A 238 -15.13 6.52 14.61
C ALA A 238 -14.44 7.89 14.78
N ARG A 239 -15.17 8.86 15.36
CA ARG A 239 -14.77 10.28 15.44
C ARG A 239 -13.38 10.49 16.06
N ASP A 240 -13.08 9.80 17.16
CA ASP A 240 -11.79 9.96 17.85
C ASP A 240 -10.63 9.47 16.98
N MET A 241 -10.83 8.38 16.23
CA MET A 241 -9.87 7.85 15.28
C MET A 241 -9.69 8.78 14.09
N LEU A 242 -10.77 9.33 13.57
CA LEU A 242 -10.72 10.31 12.47
C LEU A 242 -9.99 11.58 12.87
N ALA A 243 -10.22 12.10 14.08
CA ALA A 243 -9.52 13.28 14.59
C ALA A 243 -8.01 13.01 14.69
N GLN A 244 -7.63 11.91 15.34
CA GLN A 244 -6.21 11.51 15.44
C GLN A 244 -5.57 11.31 14.06
N HIS A 245 -6.24 10.61 13.17
CA HIS A 245 -5.75 10.40 11.81
C HIS A 245 -5.58 11.71 11.05
N PHE A 246 -6.54 12.64 11.18
CA PHE A 246 -6.46 13.96 10.55
C PHE A 246 -5.26 14.76 11.08
N ASP A 247 -5.00 14.72 12.38
CA ASP A 247 -3.85 15.39 13.00
C ASP A 247 -2.54 14.80 12.48
N ASP A 248 -2.44 13.46 12.38
CA ASP A 248 -1.24 12.77 11.87
C ASP A 248 -0.98 13.10 10.41
N VAL A 249 -2.03 13.06 9.56
CA VAL A 249 -1.93 13.41 8.13
C VAL A 249 -1.62 14.90 7.95
N SER A 250 -2.23 15.77 8.76
CA SER A 250 -1.97 17.21 8.73
C SER A 250 -0.53 17.54 9.12
N ARG A 251 -0.01 16.89 10.15
CA ARG A 251 1.40 17.02 10.55
C ARG A 251 2.34 16.54 9.43
N LEU A 252 2.02 15.40 8.83
CA LEU A 252 2.81 14.85 7.72
C LEU A 252 2.79 15.81 6.52
N ALA A 253 1.64 16.38 6.17
CA ALA A 253 1.47 17.29 5.03
C ALA A 253 2.28 18.60 5.15
N GLN A 254 2.74 18.98 6.34
CA GLN A 254 3.61 20.16 6.52
C GLN A 254 5.07 19.92 6.09
N LEU A 255 5.46 18.66 5.88
CA LEU A 255 6.82 18.38 5.40
C LEU A 255 6.96 18.85 3.94
N PRO A 256 8.14 19.39 3.53
CA PRO A 256 8.35 19.86 2.16
C PRO A 256 8.79 18.72 1.21
N ILE A 257 8.13 17.56 1.23
CA ILE A 257 8.58 16.34 0.57
C ILE A 257 7.62 15.82 -0.51
N TYR A 258 6.59 16.59 -0.88
CA TYR A 258 5.51 16.16 -1.76
C TYR A 258 5.64 16.70 -3.17
N PHE A 259 5.48 15.79 -4.13
CA PHE A 259 5.55 16.12 -5.55
C PHE A 259 4.50 15.31 -6.32
N SER A 260 3.95 15.92 -7.38
CA SER A 260 3.32 15.14 -8.44
C SER A 260 4.41 14.55 -9.33
N LEU A 261 4.17 13.36 -9.85
CA LEU A 261 5.01 12.72 -10.84
C LEU A 261 4.13 12.19 -11.96
N ASP A 262 4.27 12.76 -13.14
CA ASP A 262 3.65 12.20 -14.35
C ASP A 262 4.71 11.81 -15.38
N TYR A 263 4.44 10.73 -16.13
CA TYR A 263 5.36 10.19 -17.12
C TYR A 263 4.63 9.27 -18.10
N PRO A 264 5.18 9.03 -19.31
CA PRO A 264 4.59 8.12 -20.28
C PRO A 264 4.41 6.71 -19.72
N ARG A 265 3.23 6.12 -19.83
CA ARG A 265 2.91 4.78 -19.30
C ARG A 265 3.42 3.68 -20.26
N SER A 266 4.72 3.67 -20.51
CA SER A 266 5.41 2.67 -21.30
C SER A 266 6.58 2.09 -20.50
N TYR A 267 6.77 0.79 -20.59
CA TYR A 267 7.86 0.09 -19.91
C TYR A 267 9.24 0.56 -20.39
N ASP A 268 9.36 0.94 -21.65
CA ASP A 268 10.60 1.46 -22.24
C ASP A 268 11.07 2.77 -21.61
N HIS A 269 10.16 3.55 -21.06
CA HIS A 269 10.48 4.82 -20.39
C HIS A 269 10.86 4.66 -18.92
N LEU A 270 10.60 3.51 -18.30
CA LEU A 270 10.86 3.30 -16.86
C LEU A 270 12.33 3.53 -16.44
N PRO A 271 13.35 3.15 -17.23
CA PRO A 271 14.75 3.50 -16.90
C PRO A 271 14.95 5.01 -16.76
N GLN A 272 14.42 5.80 -17.70
CA GLN A 272 14.49 7.27 -17.66
C GLN A 272 13.72 7.86 -16.50
N VAL A 273 12.55 7.29 -16.16
CA VAL A 273 11.75 7.70 -14.99
C VAL A 273 12.52 7.45 -13.69
N ARG A 274 13.17 6.27 -13.55
CA ARG A 274 14.00 5.97 -12.37
C ARG A 274 15.14 6.98 -12.23
N GLU A 275 15.86 7.27 -13.30
CA GLU A 275 16.96 8.26 -13.30
C GLU A 275 16.49 9.65 -12.86
N ALA A 276 15.34 10.09 -13.38
CA ALA A 276 14.74 11.37 -13.00
C ALA A 276 14.38 11.40 -11.51
N ILE A 277 13.78 10.34 -10.99
CA ILE A 277 13.43 10.22 -9.57
C ILE A 277 14.69 10.18 -8.69
N ILE A 278 15.68 9.37 -9.03
CA ILE A 278 16.95 9.26 -8.26
C ILE A 278 17.61 10.63 -8.20
N ARG A 279 17.77 11.31 -9.33
CA ARG A 279 18.35 12.65 -9.38
C ARG A 279 17.59 13.61 -8.48
N HIS A 280 16.28 13.71 -8.64
CA HIS A 280 15.43 14.60 -7.86
C HIS A 280 15.41 14.25 -6.35
N ALA A 281 15.42 12.98 -5.99
CA ALA A 281 15.45 12.55 -4.59
C ALA A 281 16.80 12.83 -3.91
N CYS A 282 17.91 12.86 -4.69
CA CYS A 282 19.25 13.19 -4.19
C CYS A 282 19.53 14.70 -4.18
N GLU A 283 18.74 15.51 -4.85
CA GLU A 283 18.89 16.97 -4.79
C GLU A 283 18.60 17.45 -3.36
N GLN A 284 19.58 18.13 -2.76
CA GLN A 284 19.35 18.86 -1.52
C GLN A 284 18.42 20.04 -1.87
N GLU A 285 17.34 20.21 -1.10
CA GLU A 285 16.60 21.47 -1.19
C GLU A 285 17.59 22.60 -0.88
N ARG A 286 17.94 23.38 -1.89
CA ARG A 286 18.53 24.69 -1.63
C ARG A 286 17.44 25.45 -0.89
N HIS A 287 17.64 25.65 0.40
CA HIS A 287 16.79 26.48 1.21
C HIS A 287 16.68 27.82 0.48
N ALA A 288 15.50 28.12 -0.06
CA ALA A 288 15.16 29.48 -0.40
C ALA A 288 15.09 30.26 0.92
N PRO A 289 15.74 31.41 1.02
CA PRO A 289 15.74 32.27 2.20
C PRO A 289 14.33 32.68 2.62
#